data_b4ee5dae872ff5f3a4a5c0b32fbf9735
#
_entry.id   b4ee5dae872ff5f3a4a5c0b32fbf9735
#
_cell.length_a   1.000
_cell.length_b   1.000
_cell.length_c   1.000
_cell.angle_alpha   90.00
_cell.angle_beta   90.00
_cell.angle_gamma   90.00
#
_symmetry.space_group_name_H-M   'P 1'
#
loop_
_entity.id
_entity.type
_entity.pdbx_description
1 polymer ?
#
loop_
_entity_poly.entity_id
_entity_poly.type
_entity_poly.pdbx_seq_one_letter_code
_entity_poly.pdbx_strand_id
1 'polypeptide(L)'
;MQLKWIIYLLVCLRFLNAQTDIFSENPGFIYVKSDISAVPIYINGNLIGHTPIYKPIPVLEGIHHISSHPPSIRDPFLQYANTEEMKQVFVMSGDTVEVLLDTYLLTNRLNQIKKGYYFTNYVGVGISLLVVWQLWILSSQ
;
A
#
# COMPACT_ATOMS: atom_id res chain seq x y z
N MET A 1 -16.71 52.64 -22.59
CA MET A 1 -17.14 51.25 -22.41
C MET A 1 -15.99 50.24 -22.54
N GLN A 2 -14.92 50.54 -23.24
CA GLN A 2 -13.74 49.71 -23.49
C GLN A 2 -12.85 49.51 -22.26
N LEU A 3 -12.74 50.48 -21.35
CA LEU A 3 -11.83 50.43 -20.21
C LEU A 3 -12.16 49.34 -19.20
N LYS A 4 -13.43 49.02 -19.00
CA LYS A 4 -13.88 47.96 -18.05
C LYS A 4 -13.43 46.57 -18.50
N TRP A 5 -13.42 46.27 -19.77
CA TRP A 5 -12.99 45.00 -20.33
C TRP A 5 -11.50 44.76 -20.16
N ILE A 6 -10.70 45.83 -20.26
CA ILE A 6 -9.25 45.75 -20.05
C ILE A 6 -8.91 45.43 -18.59
N ILE A 7 -9.69 46.00 -17.65
CA ILE A 7 -9.51 45.72 -16.22
C ILE A 7 -9.86 44.25 -15.90
N TYR A 8 -10.95 43.69 -16.46
CA TYR A 8 -11.32 42.29 -16.30
C TYR A 8 -10.27 41.37 -16.88
N LEU A 9 -9.72 41.70 -18.04
CA LEU A 9 -8.68 40.91 -18.68
C LEU A 9 -7.36 40.88 -17.85
N LEU A 10 -6.98 42.02 -17.25
CA LEU A 10 -5.82 42.15 -16.37
C LEU A 10 -6.01 41.38 -15.05
N VAL A 11 -7.23 41.34 -14.50
CA VAL A 11 -7.53 40.56 -13.29
C VAL A 11 -7.49 39.07 -13.60
N CYS A 12 -8.05 38.62 -14.74
CA CYS A 12 -7.97 37.20 -15.15
C CYS A 12 -6.52 36.74 -15.40
N LEU A 13 -5.66 37.60 -15.96
CA LEU A 13 -4.25 37.30 -16.17
C LEU A 13 -3.46 37.11 -14.84
N ARG A 14 -3.92 37.75 -13.75
CA ARG A 14 -3.32 37.57 -12.43
C ARG A 14 -3.63 36.19 -11.82
N PHE A 15 -4.82 35.65 -12.12
CA PHE A 15 -5.20 34.31 -11.64
C PHE A 15 -4.47 33.18 -12.38
N LEU A 16 -3.99 33.40 -13.60
CA LEU A 16 -3.21 32.38 -14.35
C LEU A 16 -1.80 32.14 -13.80
N ASN A 17 -1.26 33.05 -12.99
CA ASN A 17 0.06 32.87 -12.34
C ASN A 17 -0.02 32.26 -10.93
N ALA A 18 -1.21 31.83 -10.49
CA ALA A 18 -1.40 31.19 -9.19
C ALA A 18 -1.12 29.67 -9.21
N GLN A 19 -0.47 29.15 -10.24
CA GLN A 19 0.14 27.82 -10.14
C GLN A 19 1.41 27.96 -9.30
N THR A 20 1.23 27.93 -7.98
CA THR A 20 2.33 27.68 -7.07
C THR A 20 2.93 26.34 -7.44
N ASP A 21 4.22 26.34 -7.74
CA ASP A 21 4.99 25.11 -7.92
C ASP A 21 4.78 24.21 -6.70
N ILE A 22 3.93 23.19 -6.87
CA ILE A 22 3.69 22.17 -5.85
C ILE A 22 5.01 21.42 -5.55
N PHE A 23 6.03 21.59 -6.41
CA PHE A 23 7.36 21.02 -6.29
C PHE A 23 8.43 22.03 -5.81
N SER A 24 8.03 23.16 -5.21
CA SER A 24 8.99 24.11 -4.62
C SER A 24 9.62 23.59 -3.32
N GLU A 25 9.06 22.56 -2.71
CA GLU A 25 9.68 21.83 -1.63
C GLU A 25 10.68 20.83 -2.22
N ASN A 26 11.92 20.85 -1.73
CA ASN A 26 12.92 19.85 -2.13
C ASN A 26 12.36 18.46 -1.85
N PRO A 27 12.20 17.59 -2.87
CA PRO A 27 11.64 16.27 -2.65
C PRO A 27 12.58 15.46 -1.76
N GLY A 28 12.00 14.60 -0.93
CA GLY A 28 12.73 13.51 -0.33
C GLY A 28 12.84 12.33 -1.30
N PHE A 29 13.63 11.33 -0.97
CA PHE A 29 13.89 10.20 -1.84
C PHE A 29 13.73 8.88 -1.08
N ILE A 30 13.17 7.87 -1.77
CA ILE A 30 13.10 6.50 -1.28
C ILE A 30 13.94 5.62 -2.21
N TYR A 31 14.88 4.88 -1.63
CA TYR A 31 15.67 3.89 -2.32
C TYR A 31 15.27 2.48 -1.88
N VAL A 32 14.61 1.73 -2.77
CA VAL A 32 14.08 0.40 -2.45
C VAL A 32 15.06 -0.68 -2.90
N LYS A 33 15.45 -1.54 -1.96
CA LYS A 33 16.22 -2.77 -2.21
C LYS A 33 15.34 -3.98 -1.93
N SER A 34 15.51 -5.04 -2.69
CA SER A 34 14.86 -6.34 -2.48
C SER A 34 15.87 -7.46 -2.69
N ASP A 35 15.65 -8.55 -2.00
CA ASP A 35 16.40 -9.81 -2.11
C ASP A 35 16.14 -10.54 -3.44
N ILE A 36 14.98 -10.29 -4.07
CA ILE A 36 14.55 -10.93 -5.32
C ILE A 36 14.32 -9.88 -6.41
N SER A 37 14.60 -10.26 -7.67
CA SER A 37 14.29 -9.45 -8.86
C SER A 37 12.84 -9.63 -9.29
N ALA A 38 12.36 -8.66 -10.09
CA ALA A 38 11.00 -8.63 -10.65
C ALA A 38 9.86 -8.51 -9.60
N VAL A 39 10.17 -8.04 -8.39
CA VAL A 39 9.16 -7.75 -7.37
C VAL A 39 8.51 -6.41 -7.69
N PRO A 40 7.17 -6.33 -7.78
CA PRO A 40 6.49 -5.06 -7.96
C PRO A 40 6.59 -4.21 -6.69
N ILE A 41 6.87 -2.92 -6.86
CA ILE A 41 6.98 -1.97 -5.76
C ILE A 41 5.85 -0.96 -5.84
N TYR A 42 5.09 -0.88 -4.77
CA TYR A 42 4.00 0.07 -4.59
C TYR A 42 4.40 1.09 -3.52
N ILE A 43 4.20 2.36 -3.81
CA ILE A 43 4.31 3.45 -2.84
C ILE A 43 2.94 4.11 -2.73
N ASN A 44 2.40 4.17 -1.51
CA ASN A 44 1.05 4.68 -1.23
C ASN A 44 -0.04 4.05 -2.12
N GLY A 45 0.13 2.76 -2.46
CA GLY A 45 -0.79 2.03 -3.32
C GLY A 45 -0.59 2.19 -4.83
N ASN A 46 0.31 3.05 -5.27
CA ASN A 46 0.63 3.25 -6.68
C ASN A 46 1.81 2.38 -7.10
N LEU A 47 1.69 1.65 -8.20
CA LEU A 47 2.78 0.88 -8.78
C LEU A 47 3.84 1.81 -9.34
N ILE A 48 5.06 1.71 -8.82
CA ILE A 48 6.21 2.51 -9.26
C ILE A 48 7.04 1.75 -10.29
N GLY A 49 7.21 0.45 -10.11
CA GLY A 49 8.01 -0.39 -11.00
C GLY A 49 8.28 -1.76 -10.39
N HIS A 50 9.31 -2.42 -10.93
CA HIS A 50 9.76 -3.73 -10.46
C HIS A 50 11.24 -3.67 -10.08
N THR A 51 11.63 -4.47 -9.09
CA THR A 51 13.04 -4.59 -8.68
C THR A 51 13.89 -5.25 -9.77
N PRO A 52 15.17 -4.87 -9.93
CA PRO A 52 15.90 -3.86 -9.15
C PRO A 52 15.60 -2.41 -9.61
N ILE A 53 15.36 -1.52 -8.66
CA ILE A 53 15.18 -0.08 -8.93
C ILE A 53 16.51 0.59 -8.61
N TYR A 54 17.21 1.08 -9.64
CA TYR A 54 18.54 1.64 -9.50
C TYR A 54 18.56 3.12 -9.12
N LYS A 55 17.43 3.80 -9.28
CA LYS A 55 17.34 5.24 -9.01
C LYS A 55 16.46 5.48 -7.78
N PRO A 56 16.86 6.41 -6.90
CA PRO A 56 15.99 6.86 -5.84
C PRO A 56 14.68 7.43 -6.39
N ILE A 57 13.59 7.13 -5.75
CA ILE A 57 12.24 7.54 -6.13
C ILE A 57 11.92 8.84 -5.40
N PRO A 58 11.67 9.95 -6.11
CA PRO A 58 11.31 11.21 -5.47
C PRO A 58 9.90 11.11 -4.86
N VAL A 59 9.76 11.59 -3.64
CA VAL A 59 8.51 11.63 -2.89
C VAL A 59 8.39 12.96 -2.16
N LEU A 60 7.17 13.35 -1.81
CA LEU A 60 6.95 14.51 -0.95
C LEU A 60 7.37 14.17 0.49
N GLU A 61 7.63 15.20 1.30
CA GLU A 61 7.86 15.01 2.73
C GLU A 61 6.65 14.38 3.40
N GLY A 62 6.88 13.41 4.29
CA GLY A 62 5.82 12.78 5.06
C GLY A 62 5.97 11.27 5.22
N ILE A 63 4.85 10.66 5.59
CA ILE A 63 4.75 9.22 5.81
C ILE A 63 4.37 8.51 4.51
N HIS A 64 5.17 7.52 4.12
CA HIS A 64 4.93 6.71 2.94
C HIS A 64 4.80 5.24 3.29
N HIS A 65 3.87 4.57 2.62
CA HIS A 65 3.65 3.13 2.73
C HIS A 65 4.26 2.45 1.52
N ILE A 66 5.20 1.55 1.76
CA ILE A 66 5.91 0.80 0.71
C ILE A 66 5.52 -0.67 0.85
N SER A 67 5.06 -1.26 -0.25
CA SER A 67 4.64 -2.66 -0.28
C SER A 67 5.05 -3.35 -1.59
N SER A 68 5.11 -4.67 -1.54
CA SER A 68 5.32 -5.52 -2.72
C SER A 68 4.02 -6.02 -3.34
N HIS A 69 2.87 -5.70 -2.73
CA HIS A 69 1.55 -6.11 -3.20
C HIS A 69 0.64 -4.92 -3.42
N PRO A 70 -0.25 -4.99 -4.43
CA PRO A 70 -1.26 -3.95 -4.64
C PRO A 70 -2.19 -3.89 -3.43
N PRO A 71 -2.71 -2.72 -3.06
CA PRO A 71 -3.76 -2.60 -2.07
C PRO A 71 -4.99 -3.37 -2.58
N SER A 72 -5.24 -4.54 -2.02
CA SER A 72 -6.32 -5.41 -2.45
C SER A 72 -7.38 -5.51 -1.35
N ILE A 73 -8.61 -5.15 -1.70
CA ILE A 73 -9.79 -5.38 -0.86
C ILE A 73 -10.08 -6.90 -0.74
N ARG A 74 -9.56 -7.71 -1.67
CA ARG A 74 -9.82 -9.15 -1.74
C ARG A 74 -9.01 -10.00 -0.78
N ASP A 75 -7.91 -9.48 -0.26
CA ASP A 75 -7.06 -10.21 0.67
C ASP A 75 -6.89 -9.43 1.99
N PRO A 76 -7.90 -9.51 2.90
CA PRO A 76 -7.89 -8.77 4.16
C PRO A 76 -6.69 -9.12 5.04
N PHE A 77 -6.07 -10.29 4.84
CA PHE A 77 -4.87 -10.68 5.58
C PHE A 77 -3.64 -9.87 5.21
N LEU A 78 -3.58 -9.38 3.96
CA LEU A 78 -2.52 -8.48 3.50
C LEU A 78 -2.69 -7.05 4.03
N GLN A 79 -3.93 -6.65 4.34
CA GLN A 79 -4.21 -5.29 4.85
C GLN A 79 -4.04 -5.16 6.36
N TYR A 80 -4.35 -6.21 7.12
CA TYR A 80 -4.43 -6.15 8.59
C TYR A 80 -3.26 -6.83 9.30
N ALA A 81 -2.50 -7.65 8.60
CA ALA A 81 -1.26 -8.12 9.16
C ALA A 81 -0.26 -6.94 9.13
N ASN A 82 0.23 -6.53 10.30
CA ASN A 82 1.48 -5.78 10.45
C ASN A 82 2.63 -6.70 9.97
N THR A 83 2.53 -7.13 8.73
CA THR A 83 3.52 -7.95 8.08
C THR A 83 4.64 -7.02 7.64
N GLU A 84 5.84 -7.51 7.65
CA GLU A 84 7.02 -6.83 7.10
C GLU A 84 6.86 -6.46 5.62
N GLU A 85 5.69 -6.76 5.01
CA GLU A 85 5.29 -6.47 3.63
C GLU A 85 4.95 -5.02 3.37
N MET A 86 4.43 -4.36 4.36
CA MET A 86 4.15 -2.93 4.29
C MET A 86 5.08 -2.23 5.26
N LYS A 87 6.08 -1.58 4.72
CA LYS A 87 6.97 -0.71 5.51
C LYS A 87 6.44 0.71 5.47
N GLN A 88 6.25 1.25 6.64
CA GLN A 88 5.93 2.66 6.80
C GLN A 88 7.23 3.41 7.09
N VAL A 89 7.54 4.39 6.27
CA VAL A 89 8.73 5.22 6.43
C VAL A 89 8.35 6.69 6.42
N PHE A 90 9.03 7.47 7.24
CA PHE A 90 8.94 8.92 7.21
C PHE A 90 10.13 9.45 6.40
N VAL A 91 9.86 10.28 5.41
CA VAL A 91 10.85 10.89 4.53
C VAL A 91 10.86 12.39 4.77
N MET A 92 12.03 12.95 5.05
CA MET A 92 12.21 14.39 5.14
C MET A 92 12.57 14.99 3.81
N SER A 93 12.30 16.28 3.64
CA SER A 93 12.72 17.05 2.47
C SER A 93 14.24 16.97 2.28
N GLY A 94 14.68 16.61 1.08
CA GLY A 94 16.09 16.48 0.72
C GLY A 94 16.81 15.24 1.25
N ASP A 95 16.15 14.40 2.03
CA ASP A 95 16.73 13.17 2.59
C ASP A 95 16.47 11.94 1.70
N THR A 96 17.29 10.89 1.87
CA THR A 96 17.13 9.62 1.16
C THR A 96 16.99 8.49 2.17
N VAL A 97 15.83 7.85 2.19
CA VAL A 97 15.55 6.71 3.07
C VAL A 97 15.70 5.42 2.28
N GLU A 98 16.58 4.54 2.79
CA GLU A 98 16.75 3.20 2.23
C GLU A 98 15.77 2.22 2.86
N VAL A 99 15.05 1.47 2.02
CA VAL A 99 14.05 0.48 2.42
C VAL A 99 14.41 -0.89 1.86
N LEU A 100 14.67 -1.83 2.75
CA LEU A 100 14.89 -3.23 2.37
C LEU A 100 13.56 -3.99 2.46
N LEU A 101 13.14 -4.59 1.37
CA LEU A 101 12.00 -5.51 1.30
C LEU A 101 12.51 -6.95 1.24
N ASP A 102 12.31 -7.69 2.32
CA ASP A 102 12.61 -9.11 2.39
C ASP A 102 11.37 -9.92 1.98
N THR A 103 11.30 -10.25 0.70
CA THR A 103 10.14 -10.92 0.12
C THR A 103 10.07 -12.40 0.47
N TYR A 104 11.19 -13.03 0.84
CA TYR A 104 11.22 -14.45 1.22
C TYR A 104 10.55 -14.69 2.58
N LEU A 105 10.93 -13.94 3.59
CA LEU A 105 10.30 -14.04 4.92
C LEU A 105 8.80 -13.72 4.85
N LEU A 106 8.46 -12.79 4.04
CA LEU A 106 7.14 -12.32 3.75
C LEU A 106 6.24 -13.40 3.18
N THR A 107 6.66 -14.04 2.09
CA THR A 107 5.93 -15.12 1.43
C THR A 107 5.73 -16.30 2.39
N ASN A 108 6.73 -16.63 3.19
CA ASN A 108 6.62 -17.71 4.17
C ASN A 108 5.61 -17.37 5.28
N ARG A 109 5.62 -16.17 5.82
CA ARG A 109 4.62 -15.74 6.83
C ARG A 109 3.22 -15.71 6.28
N LEU A 110 3.00 -15.18 5.07
CA LEU A 110 1.71 -15.21 4.41
C LEU A 110 1.18 -16.64 4.24
N ASN A 111 2.03 -17.53 3.76
CA ASN A 111 1.65 -18.93 3.58
C ASN A 111 1.29 -19.59 4.92
N GLN A 112 1.98 -19.27 6.00
CA GLN A 112 1.66 -19.76 7.35
C GLN A 112 0.31 -19.20 7.83
N ILE A 113 0.06 -17.92 7.67
CA ILE A 113 -1.21 -17.27 8.04
C ILE A 113 -2.37 -17.84 7.23
N LYS A 114 -2.22 -17.97 5.91
CA LYS A 114 -3.23 -18.58 5.04
C LYS A 114 -3.52 -20.03 5.45
N LYS A 115 -2.48 -20.82 5.70
CA LYS A 115 -2.62 -22.21 6.14
C LYS A 115 -3.36 -22.31 7.49
N GLY A 116 -3.02 -21.45 8.44
CA GLY A 116 -3.70 -21.36 9.73
C GLY A 116 -5.17 -21.01 9.60
N TYR A 117 -5.50 -20.02 8.77
CA TYR A 117 -6.88 -19.61 8.52
C TYR A 117 -7.73 -20.71 7.88
N TYR A 118 -7.21 -21.35 6.84
CA TYR A 118 -7.93 -22.47 6.21
C TYR A 118 -8.11 -23.63 7.18
N PHE A 119 -7.09 -23.97 7.97
CA PHE A 119 -7.19 -25.01 8.98
C PHE A 119 -8.29 -24.69 10.01
N THR A 120 -8.35 -23.46 10.53
CA THR A 120 -9.37 -23.04 11.50
C THR A 120 -10.78 -23.13 10.91
N ASN A 121 -10.95 -22.73 9.65
CA ASN A 121 -12.23 -22.83 8.96
C ASN A 121 -12.67 -24.29 8.77
N TYR A 122 -11.78 -25.18 8.34
CA TYR A 122 -12.09 -26.60 8.19
C TYR A 122 -12.44 -27.25 9.53
N VAL A 123 -11.73 -26.92 10.59
CA VAL A 123 -12.04 -27.41 11.95
C VAL A 123 -13.41 -26.89 12.40
N GLY A 124 -13.71 -25.61 12.15
CA GLY A 124 -15.01 -25.01 12.48
C GLY A 124 -16.16 -25.71 11.75
N VAL A 125 -16.01 -25.98 10.46
CA VAL A 125 -17.02 -26.72 9.67
C VAL A 125 -17.18 -28.16 10.20
N GLY A 126 -16.07 -28.83 10.51
CA GLY A 126 -16.10 -30.17 11.07
C GLY A 126 -16.85 -30.25 12.40
N ILE A 127 -16.59 -29.32 13.32
CA ILE A 127 -17.30 -29.23 14.60
C ILE A 127 -18.79 -28.94 14.38
N SER A 128 -19.13 -28.04 13.47
CA SER A 128 -20.54 -27.72 13.17
C SER A 128 -21.31 -28.93 12.67
N LEU A 129 -20.69 -29.72 11.79
CA LEU A 129 -21.31 -30.97 11.31
C LEU A 129 -21.53 -32.01 12.42
N LEU A 130 -20.57 -32.13 13.34
CA LEU A 130 -20.72 -33.05 14.50
C LEU A 130 -21.85 -32.60 15.41
N VAL A 131 -22.01 -31.32 15.68
CA VAL A 131 -23.11 -30.78 16.49
C VAL A 131 -24.45 -31.05 15.82
N VAL A 132 -24.56 -30.79 14.51
CA VAL A 132 -25.80 -31.07 13.76
C VAL A 132 -26.12 -32.55 13.78
N TRP A 133 -25.15 -33.44 13.64
CA TRP A 133 -25.33 -34.89 13.72
C TRP A 133 -25.80 -35.34 15.09
N GLN A 134 -25.21 -34.81 16.17
CA GLN A 134 -25.67 -35.11 17.54
C GLN A 134 -27.13 -34.67 17.79
N LEU A 135 -27.48 -33.46 17.33
CA LEU A 135 -28.86 -32.97 17.45
C LEU A 135 -29.85 -33.84 16.68
N TRP A 136 -29.44 -34.32 15.48
CA TRP A 136 -30.29 -35.23 14.70
C TRP A 136 -30.54 -36.57 15.43
N ILE A 137 -29.50 -37.16 16.04
CA ILE A 137 -29.65 -38.39 16.82
C ILE A 137 -30.60 -38.18 18.02
N LEU A 138 -30.46 -37.06 18.74
CA LEU A 138 -31.33 -36.73 19.86
C LEU A 138 -32.79 -36.50 19.46
N SER A 139 -33.00 -35.95 18.27
CA SER A 139 -34.36 -35.71 17.72
C SER A 139 -35.02 -36.98 17.17
N SER A 140 -34.27 -38.04 16.93
CA SER A 140 -34.76 -39.30 16.37
C SER A 140 -35.15 -40.35 17.42
N GLN A 141 -34.94 -40.00 18.72
CA GLN A 141 -35.42 -40.82 19.85
C GLN A 141 -36.76 -40.30 20.37
#